data_3daad26c8dc1edd0d33607cb317576dc
#
_entry.id   3daad26c8dc1edd0d33607cb317576dc
#
_cell.length_a   1.000
_cell.length_b   1.000
_cell.length_c   1.000
_cell.angle_alpha   90.00
_cell.angle_beta   90.00
_cell.angle_gamma   90.00
#
_symmetry.space_group_name_H-M   'P 1'
#
loop_
_entity.id
_entity.type
_entity.pdbx_description
1 polymer ?
#
loop_
_entity_poly.entity_id
_entity_poly.type
_entity_poly.pdbx_seq_one_letter_code
_entity_poly.pdbx_strand_id
1 'polypeptide(L)'
;MDQPNITFESGTVDIQGGAAITLYTIKVMEAAVNIDTTMADPQDGWNDGLYANGSIEIYGGEVNVKAGRIGLFVVGIGAPEPKTGLRIEGGKLDLEGGLADVYLGSGNVKNGIISAGDITLKGKKGIFLYDCEKCEITGGTFHVDECEDPFMAHKDSSGVFEIADADYTKVDKAEEAAKALNKDNYVDFTAVEKALEAIDRTKNLTQQSDVDKMAKDINDAVEALVYKSADYTELDKAEEAAKALNKDDYEDFSEVEKALAAIDRTKNITEQADVDAMVKAINDAVANLVKKTPASSQPDSVSSSDASSDTSSSASDSSSSDSSSSDSKATDSKSDSSSKAASNASNTNPSTGVAGGAFALALLSGAAVVMAKKKK
;
A
#
# COMPACT_ATOMS: atom_id res chain seq x y z
N MET A 1 50.76 24.90 -0.25
CA MET A 1 50.07 25.72 0.77
C MET A 1 48.76 25.04 1.03
N ASP A 2 48.51 24.67 2.27
CA ASP A 2 47.21 24.09 2.65
C ASP A 2 46.15 25.18 2.44
N GLN A 3 45.08 24.82 1.76
CA GLN A 3 44.03 25.73 1.43
C GLN A 3 43.11 25.92 2.62
N PRO A 4 42.68 27.14 2.98
CA PRO A 4 41.83 27.35 4.15
C PRO A 4 40.44 26.72 3.93
N ASN A 5 40.10 25.76 4.75
CA ASN A 5 38.82 25.08 4.80
C ASN A 5 38.16 25.32 6.15
N ILE A 6 36.83 25.31 6.15
CA ILE A 6 36.04 25.28 7.38
C ILE A 6 35.37 23.90 7.45
N THR A 7 35.48 23.25 8.61
CA THR A 7 34.77 21.99 8.86
C THR A 7 33.96 22.13 10.15
N PHE A 8 32.67 21.89 10.06
CA PHE A 8 31.74 21.77 11.18
C PHE A 8 31.57 20.29 11.48
N GLU A 9 32.34 19.74 12.42
CA GLU A 9 32.35 18.29 12.69
C GLU A 9 31.15 17.86 13.52
N SER A 10 30.89 18.58 14.65
CA SER A 10 29.78 18.26 15.55
C SER A 10 29.47 19.47 16.46
N GLY A 11 28.39 19.37 17.24
CA GLY A 11 27.94 20.44 18.11
C GLY A 11 27.06 21.45 17.38
N THR A 12 26.85 22.63 17.99
CA THR A 12 26.01 23.69 17.45
C THR A 12 26.82 24.92 17.14
N VAL A 13 26.60 25.49 15.98
CA VAL A 13 27.22 26.74 15.53
C VAL A 13 26.10 27.69 15.14
N ASP A 14 26.05 28.86 15.82
CA ASP A 14 25.08 29.92 15.56
C ASP A 14 25.80 31.15 14.99
N ILE A 15 25.47 31.58 13.81
CA ILE A 15 26.03 32.75 13.13
C ILE A 15 24.90 33.74 12.86
N GLN A 16 25.03 34.95 13.36
CA GLN A 16 24.07 36.03 13.16
C GLN A 16 24.72 37.27 12.57
N GLY A 17 24.06 37.89 11.60
CA GLY A 17 24.49 39.13 11.00
C GLY A 17 25.74 39.05 10.13
N GLY A 18 26.21 37.86 9.78
CA GLY A 18 27.35 37.61 8.90
C GLY A 18 27.23 36.33 8.11
N ALA A 19 28.22 36.03 7.28
CA ALA A 19 28.30 34.81 6.52
C ALA A 19 29.51 33.97 6.92
N ALA A 20 29.41 32.65 6.86
CA ALA A 20 30.57 31.79 6.89
C ALA A 20 31.29 31.82 5.55
N ILE A 21 32.40 32.51 5.46
CA ILE A 21 33.15 32.71 4.22
C ILE A 21 34.48 31.98 4.29
N THR A 22 34.74 31.16 3.28
CA THR A 22 36.05 30.52 3.08
C THR A 22 36.52 30.65 1.66
N LEU A 23 37.83 30.58 1.44
CA LEU A 23 38.39 30.63 0.11
C LEU A 23 38.29 29.29 -0.64
N TYR A 24 37.96 28.18 0.02
CA TYR A 24 37.93 26.88 -0.63
C TYR A 24 36.72 26.02 -0.24
N THR A 25 36.80 25.20 0.80
CA THR A 25 35.79 24.21 1.09
C THR A 25 35.15 24.44 2.47
N ILE A 26 33.82 24.38 2.51
CA ILE A 26 33.03 24.26 3.72
C ILE A 26 32.52 22.82 3.81
N LYS A 27 32.75 22.16 4.95
CA LYS A 27 32.22 20.82 5.23
C LYS A 27 31.32 20.83 6.45
N VAL A 28 30.18 20.18 6.35
CA VAL A 28 29.29 19.90 7.47
C VAL A 28 29.18 18.39 7.61
N MET A 29 29.59 17.87 8.79
CA MET A 29 29.57 16.43 9.08
C MET A 29 28.32 16.06 9.87
N GLU A 30 28.31 16.34 11.18
CA GLU A 30 27.18 16.03 12.08
C GLU A 30 26.76 17.25 12.93
N ALA A 31 27.23 18.43 12.58
CA ALA A 31 26.94 19.65 13.31
C ALA A 31 25.56 20.22 13.03
N ALA A 32 25.01 20.93 13.99
CA ALA A 32 23.89 21.84 13.79
C ALA A 32 24.44 23.22 13.43
N VAL A 33 24.20 23.72 12.24
CA VAL A 33 24.70 25.01 11.75
C VAL A 33 23.49 25.91 11.47
N ASN A 34 23.35 26.95 12.28
CA ASN A 34 22.27 27.93 12.18
C ASN A 34 22.82 29.28 11.75
N ILE A 35 22.33 29.81 10.66
CA ILE A 35 22.80 31.06 10.09
C ILE A 35 21.60 31.98 9.80
N ASP A 36 21.66 33.20 10.35
CA ASP A 36 20.71 34.26 10.03
C ASP A 36 21.45 35.54 9.64
N THR A 37 21.45 35.85 8.35
CA THR A 37 22.08 37.06 7.80
C THR A 37 21.07 38.13 7.37
N THR A 38 19.80 37.95 7.68
CA THR A 38 18.74 38.89 7.30
C THR A 38 18.88 40.26 7.96
N MET A 39 19.57 40.33 9.10
CA MET A 39 19.82 41.56 9.84
C MET A 39 21.10 42.31 9.41
N ALA A 40 21.90 41.72 8.51
CA ALA A 40 23.08 42.40 7.93
C ALA A 40 22.65 43.57 7.07
N ASP A 41 23.49 44.65 7.04
CA ASP A 41 23.20 45.81 6.20
C ASP A 41 23.16 45.39 4.71
N PRO A 42 22.03 45.61 4.01
CA PRO A 42 21.92 45.26 2.60
C PRO A 42 23.01 45.94 1.70
N GLN A 43 23.61 47.01 2.18
CA GLN A 43 24.65 47.72 1.44
C GLN A 43 26.02 47.05 1.53
N ASP A 44 26.25 46.20 2.52
CA ASP A 44 27.54 45.50 2.67
C ASP A 44 27.73 44.36 1.68
N GLY A 45 26.69 43.96 0.93
CA GLY A 45 26.75 42.99 -0.16
C GLY A 45 27.03 41.54 0.23
N TRP A 46 27.11 41.23 1.52
CA TRP A 46 27.54 39.92 2.08
C TRP A 46 26.46 39.27 2.91
N ASN A 47 25.22 39.34 2.48
CA ASN A 47 24.08 38.74 3.19
C ASN A 47 23.85 37.28 2.79
N ASP A 48 24.95 36.56 2.51
CA ASP A 48 24.89 35.12 2.18
C ASP A 48 25.00 34.28 3.44
N GLY A 49 24.49 33.07 3.38
CA GLY A 49 24.65 32.08 4.45
C GLY A 49 26.03 31.43 4.41
N LEU A 50 26.17 30.28 3.76
CA LEU A 50 27.47 29.65 3.52
C LEU A 50 28.03 30.07 2.15
N TYR A 51 29.22 30.68 2.15
CA TYR A 51 29.90 31.12 0.93
C TYR A 51 31.22 30.38 0.78
N ALA A 52 31.40 29.68 -0.33
CA ALA A 52 32.66 29.00 -0.66
C ALA A 52 33.16 29.32 -2.06
N ASN A 53 34.48 29.56 -2.16
CA ASN A 53 35.21 29.75 -3.43
C ASN A 53 35.76 28.40 -3.94
N GLY A 54 35.08 27.31 -3.69
CA GLY A 54 35.49 25.97 -4.10
C GLY A 54 34.33 25.01 -3.97
N SER A 55 34.05 24.49 -2.75
CA SER A 55 32.92 23.60 -2.56
C SER A 55 32.21 23.78 -1.22
N ILE A 56 30.93 23.44 -1.20
CA ILE A 56 30.16 23.18 0.01
C ILE A 56 29.80 21.70 0.01
N GLU A 57 30.20 20.99 1.07
CA GLU A 57 30.03 19.54 1.21
C GLU A 57 29.28 19.26 2.51
N ILE A 58 28.06 18.69 2.41
CA ILE A 58 27.19 18.35 3.54
C ILE A 58 26.99 16.85 3.56
N TYR A 59 27.50 16.21 4.61
CA TYR A 59 27.44 14.76 4.81
C TYR A 59 26.39 14.34 5.82
N GLY A 60 25.97 15.25 6.70
CA GLY A 60 25.00 15.00 7.76
C GLY A 60 24.70 16.26 8.57
N GLY A 61 24.13 16.08 9.75
CA GLY A 61 23.80 17.17 10.67
C GLY A 61 22.54 17.95 10.28
N GLU A 62 22.42 19.16 10.80
CA GLU A 62 21.29 20.05 10.52
C GLU A 62 21.83 21.42 10.07
N VAL A 63 21.37 21.91 8.92
CA VAL A 63 21.81 23.16 8.32
C VAL A 63 20.60 24.06 8.10
N ASN A 64 20.44 25.04 8.98
CA ASN A 64 19.37 26.02 8.94
C ASN A 64 19.93 27.36 8.47
N VAL A 65 19.56 27.81 7.31
CA VAL A 65 20.07 29.06 6.74
C VAL A 65 18.92 29.97 6.38
N LYS A 66 18.92 31.15 6.95
CA LYS A 66 18.07 32.27 6.58
C LYS A 66 18.94 33.42 6.14
N ALA A 67 19.05 33.62 4.81
CA ALA A 67 19.95 34.59 4.22
C ALA A 67 19.22 35.74 3.54
N GLY A 68 19.74 36.94 3.68
CA GLY A 68 19.19 38.09 2.98
C GLY A 68 19.34 37.98 1.46
N ARG A 69 20.32 37.21 0.96
CA ARG A 69 20.58 37.04 -0.47
C ARG A 69 20.62 35.59 -0.92
N ILE A 70 21.64 34.83 -0.55
CA ILE A 70 21.84 33.44 -0.98
C ILE A 70 22.10 32.55 0.22
N GLY A 71 21.39 31.43 0.33
CA GLY A 71 21.59 30.48 1.41
C GLY A 71 22.94 29.77 1.32
N LEU A 72 23.15 28.96 0.29
CA LEU A 72 24.42 28.30 -0.02
C LEU A 72 24.99 28.88 -1.33
N PHE A 73 26.09 29.57 -1.23
CA PHE A 73 26.70 30.21 -2.38
C PHE A 73 28.06 29.60 -2.71
N VAL A 74 28.12 28.94 -3.86
CA VAL A 74 29.35 28.33 -4.36
C VAL A 74 29.83 29.05 -5.61
N VAL A 75 31.07 29.53 -5.57
CA VAL A 75 31.77 30.11 -6.71
C VAL A 75 33.08 29.37 -6.97
N GLY A 76 33.51 29.33 -8.21
CA GLY A 76 34.74 28.63 -8.63
C GLY A 76 35.91 29.58 -8.94
N ILE A 77 35.88 30.83 -8.47
CA ILE A 77 36.89 31.83 -8.83
C ILE A 77 38.25 31.50 -8.20
N GLY A 78 39.23 31.17 -9.03
CA GLY A 78 40.58 30.86 -8.58
C GLY A 78 40.79 29.47 -7.96
N ALA A 79 39.82 28.59 -8.01
CA ALA A 79 40.01 27.21 -7.61
C ALA A 79 40.93 26.46 -8.60
N PRO A 80 41.97 25.74 -8.14
CA PRO A 80 43.01 25.19 -9.02
C PRO A 80 42.61 23.97 -9.83
N GLU A 81 41.45 23.38 -9.58
CA GLU A 81 40.93 22.20 -10.33
C GLU A 81 39.42 22.22 -10.37
N PRO A 82 38.77 21.59 -11.38
CA PRO A 82 37.31 21.47 -11.44
C PRO A 82 36.84 20.53 -10.32
N LYS A 83 36.46 21.09 -9.22
CA LYS A 83 35.89 20.34 -8.10
C LYS A 83 34.38 20.37 -8.14
N THR A 84 33.78 19.33 -7.58
CA THR A 84 32.36 19.34 -7.25
C THR A 84 32.09 20.60 -6.42
N GLY A 85 31.28 21.50 -6.97
CA GLY A 85 30.99 22.76 -6.29
C GLY A 85 30.04 22.60 -5.12
N LEU A 86 29.07 21.70 -5.26
CA LEU A 86 28.12 21.32 -4.20
C LEU A 86 28.10 19.81 -4.06
N ARG A 87 28.10 19.32 -2.82
CA ARG A 87 27.88 17.90 -2.51
C ARG A 87 26.99 17.80 -1.29
N ILE A 88 25.83 17.16 -1.44
CA ILE A 88 24.93 16.84 -0.34
C ILE A 88 24.71 15.33 -0.34
N GLU A 89 25.21 14.67 0.70
CA GLU A 89 25.11 13.22 0.89
C GLU A 89 24.30 12.84 2.14
N GLY A 90 23.73 13.82 2.83
CA GLY A 90 22.90 13.60 4.01
C GLY A 90 22.52 14.90 4.69
N GLY A 91 21.96 14.77 5.91
CA GLY A 91 21.58 15.88 6.77
C GLY A 91 20.17 16.41 6.49
N LYS A 92 19.75 17.32 7.37
CA LYS A 92 18.52 18.08 7.23
C LYS A 92 18.87 19.53 6.92
N LEU A 93 18.37 20.03 5.81
CA LEU A 93 18.64 21.36 5.32
C LEU A 93 17.34 22.16 5.26
N ASP A 94 17.32 23.31 5.89
CA ASP A 94 16.26 24.29 5.85
C ASP A 94 16.83 25.59 5.29
N LEU A 95 16.55 25.90 4.03
CA LEU A 95 17.22 26.95 3.28
C LEU A 95 16.21 28.04 2.85
N GLU A 96 16.50 29.28 3.24
CA GLU A 96 15.74 30.47 2.84
C GLU A 96 16.71 31.55 2.37
N GLY A 97 16.79 31.76 1.06
CA GLY A 97 17.60 32.83 0.45
C GLY A 97 16.74 33.88 -0.25
N GLY A 98 16.95 35.14 0.00
CA GLY A 98 16.17 36.22 -0.62
C GLY A 98 16.25 36.24 -2.15
N LEU A 99 17.34 35.73 -2.73
CA LEU A 99 17.54 35.56 -4.17
C LEU A 99 17.45 34.09 -4.57
N ALA A 100 18.18 33.21 -3.87
CA ALA A 100 18.21 31.80 -4.10
C ALA A 100 18.61 31.04 -2.83
N ASP A 101 18.07 29.83 -2.62
CA ASP A 101 18.48 28.98 -1.51
C ASP A 101 19.88 28.40 -1.75
N VAL A 102 20.12 27.97 -2.98
CA VAL A 102 21.44 27.49 -3.44
C VAL A 102 21.79 28.20 -4.76
N TYR A 103 23.01 28.71 -4.82
CA TYR A 103 23.53 29.34 -6.04
C TYR A 103 24.85 28.69 -6.42
N LEU A 104 24.87 28.10 -7.62
CA LEU A 104 26.05 27.46 -8.19
C LEU A 104 26.52 28.24 -9.42
N GLY A 105 27.69 28.93 -9.35
CA GLY A 105 28.14 29.65 -10.53
C GLY A 105 29.25 30.64 -10.25
N SER A 106 29.61 31.36 -11.32
CA SER A 106 30.74 32.26 -11.44
C SER A 106 32.11 31.57 -11.35
N GLY A 107 32.62 31.13 -12.49
CA GLY A 107 33.96 30.55 -12.63
C GLY A 107 33.92 29.04 -12.90
N ASN A 108 34.83 28.30 -12.27
CA ASN A 108 35.02 26.86 -12.58
C ASN A 108 34.15 25.92 -11.77
N VAL A 109 32.91 26.26 -11.39
CA VAL A 109 31.99 25.31 -10.78
C VAL A 109 31.47 24.36 -11.85
N LYS A 110 31.86 23.09 -11.77
CA LYS A 110 31.43 22.11 -12.76
C LYS A 110 30.16 21.38 -12.37
N ASN A 111 30.10 20.91 -11.15
CA ASN A 111 29.02 20.00 -10.75
C ASN A 111 28.42 20.36 -9.40
N GLY A 112 27.11 20.19 -9.29
CA GLY A 112 26.40 19.92 -8.05
C GLY A 112 26.05 18.43 -7.98
N ILE A 113 26.14 17.81 -6.81
CA ILE A 113 25.73 16.42 -6.56
C ILE A 113 24.88 16.38 -5.29
N ILE A 114 23.66 15.88 -5.42
CA ILE A 114 22.76 15.64 -4.29
C ILE A 114 22.34 14.19 -4.35
N SER A 115 22.82 13.38 -3.40
CA SER A 115 22.54 11.95 -3.35
C SER A 115 21.70 11.51 -2.16
N ALA A 116 21.56 12.38 -1.15
CA ALA A 116 20.69 12.18 -0.01
C ALA A 116 20.42 13.51 0.71
N GLY A 117 19.66 13.47 1.80
CA GLY A 117 19.29 14.62 2.63
C GLY A 117 17.79 14.89 2.63
N ASP A 118 17.35 15.61 3.65
CA ASP A 118 15.99 16.14 3.79
C ASP A 118 16.07 17.66 3.59
N ILE A 119 15.69 18.13 2.41
CA ILE A 119 16.01 19.46 1.92
C ILE A 119 14.74 20.28 1.73
N THR A 120 14.61 21.35 2.50
CA THR A 120 13.52 22.32 2.36
C THR A 120 14.04 23.58 1.66
N LEU A 121 13.39 23.97 0.58
CA LEU A 121 13.67 25.17 -0.21
C LEU A 121 12.54 26.19 0.00
N LYS A 122 12.87 27.36 0.54
CA LYS A 122 11.91 28.42 0.92
C LYS A 122 12.13 29.75 0.21
N GLY A 123 13.27 29.91 -0.43
CA GLY A 123 13.61 31.13 -1.13
C GLY A 123 12.85 31.27 -2.43
N LYS A 124 12.92 32.46 -3.01
CA LYS A 124 12.26 32.76 -4.27
C LYS A 124 12.70 31.85 -5.43
N LYS A 125 13.97 31.44 -5.42
CA LYS A 125 14.54 30.41 -6.27
C LYS A 125 15.18 29.37 -5.37
N GLY A 126 14.96 28.11 -5.65
CA GLY A 126 15.58 27.04 -4.90
C GLY A 126 17.05 26.84 -5.31
N ILE A 127 17.36 25.86 -6.13
CA ILE A 127 18.71 25.62 -6.64
C ILE A 127 18.87 26.33 -7.98
N PHE A 128 19.78 27.32 -8.02
CA PHE A 128 20.01 28.13 -9.20
C PHE A 128 21.40 27.87 -9.80
N LEU A 129 21.43 27.35 -11.03
CA LEU A 129 22.66 27.15 -11.83
C LEU A 129 22.91 28.40 -12.65
N TYR A 130 23.94 29.19 -12.29
CA TYR A 130 24.30 30.39 -13.03
C TYR A 130 25.38 30.12 -14.08
N ASP A 131 26.50 29.48 -13.67
CA ASP A 131 27.62 29.12 -14.53
C ASP A 131 28.19 27.76 -14.04
N CYS A 132 27.29 26.82 -13.83
CA CYS A 132 27.58 25.45 -13.45
C CYS A 132 27.09 24.53 -14.56
N GLU A 133 27.93 23.59 -14.98
CA GLU A 133 27.62 22.73 -16.13
C GLU A 133 26.46 21.77 -15.81
N LYS A 134 26.42 21.21 -14.57
CA LYS A 134 25.46 20.18 -14.21
C LYS A 134 25.16 20.16 -12.71
N CYS A 135 23.91 19.83 -12.37
CA CYS A 135 23.54 19.41 -11.04
C CYS A 135 22.83 18.04 -11.13
N GLU A 136 23.45 17.02 -10.54
CA GLU A 136 22.92 15.66 -10.46
C GLU A 136 22.15 15.49 -9.14
N ILE A 137 20.89 15.09 -9.23
CA ILE A 137 20.03 14.80 -8.07
C ILE A 137 19.63 13.34 -8.18
N THR A 138 20.28 12.47 -7.39
CA THR A 138 20.09 11.03 -7.40
C THR A 138 19.43 10.49 -6.15
N GLY A 139 19.22 11.33 -5.14
CA GLY A 139 18.57 10.97 -3.86
C GLY A 139 18.19 12.20 -3.07
N GLY A 140 17.59 11.96 -1.90
CA GLY A 140 17.09 12.99 -1.00
C GLY A 140 15.58 13.18 -1.09
N THR A 141 15.06 13.84 -0.05
CA THR A 141 13.66 14.27 0.02
C THR A 141 13.62 15.78 -0.13
N PHE A 142 12.76 16.27 -1.02
CA PHE A 142 12.64 17.70 -1.28
C PHE A 142 11.28 18.21 -0.82
N HIS A 143 11.31 19.29 -0.04
CA HIS A 143 10.15 20.08 0.36
C HIS A 143 10.31 21.47 -0.25
N VAL A 144 9.33 21.86 -1.04
CA VAL A 144 9.33 23.17 -1.71
C VAL A 144 8.23 24.02 -1.09
N ASP A 145 8.64 24.95 -0.22
CA ASP A 145 7.74 25.85 0.48
C ASP A 145 7.88 27.26 -0.11
N GLU A 146 6.81 27.76 -0.76
CA GLU A 146 6.74 29.12 -1.34
C GLU A 146 7.77 29.43 -2.44
N CYS A 147 8.54 28.44 -2.88
CA CYS A 147 9.54 28.61 -3.95
C CYS A 147 8.88 28.61 -5.33
N GLU A 148 9.04 29.69 -6.09
CA GLU A 148 8.46 29.82 -7.43
C GLU A 148 9.17 28.95 -8.48
N ASP A 149 10.52 28.91 -8.41
CA ASP A 149 11.40 28.20 -9.35
C ASP A 149 12.39 27.31 -8.58
N PRO A 150 12.00 26.10 -8.15
CA PRO A 150 12.83 25.27 -7.28
C PRO A 150 14.12 24.75 -7.95
N PHE A 151 14.14 24.60 -9.28
CA PHE A 151 15.27 24.10 -10.04
C PHE A 151 15.46 24.93 -11.32
N MET A 152 16.30 25.95 -11.28
CA MET A 152 16.43 26.93 -12.34
C MET A 152 17.87 27.01 -12.88
N ALA A 153 18.04 26.92 -14.18
CA ALA A 153 19.29 27.30 -14.84
C ALA A 153 19.17 28.70 -15.43
N HIS A 154 20.27 29.47 -15.37
CA HIS A 154 20.32 30.79 -16.03
C HIS A 154 20.14 30.62 -17.55
N LYS A 155 19.36 31.49 -18.17
CA LYS A 155 18.95 31.38 -19.57
C LYS A 155 20.12 31.32 -20.60
N ASP A 156 21.27 31.88 -20.25
CA ASP A 156 22.48 31.90 -21.10
C ASP A 156 23.51 30.84 -20.63
N SER A 157 23.15 30.00 -19.64
CA SER A 157 23.98 28.91 -19.11
C SER A 157 23.72 27.63 -19.90
N SER A 158 24.75 26.80 -20.04
CA SER A 158 24.62 25.42 -20.52
C SER A 158 24.25 24.44 -19.43
N GLY A 159 24.02 24.94 -18.21
CA GLY A 159 23.75 24.12 -17.03
C GLY A 159 22.46 23.31 -17.14
N VAL A 160 22.55 22.05 -16.77
CA VAL A 160 21.42 21.11 -16.78
C VAL A 160 21.24 20.47 -15.43
N PHE A 161 19.97 20.19 -15.10
CA PHE A 161 19.64 19.30 -13.99
C PHE A 161 19.45 17.88 -14.53
N GLU A 162 20.17 16.93 -13.95
CA GLU A 162 19.96 15.50 -14.15
C GLU A 162 19.31 14.94 -12.88
N ILE A 163 18.01 14.77 -12.91
CA ILE A 163 17.21 14.34 -11.76
C ILE A 163 16.75 12.92 -11.99
N ALA A 164 17.02 12.04 -11.05
CA ALA A 164 16.55 10.65 -11.09
C ALA A 164 15.03 10.57 -11.09
N ASP A 165 14.49 9.50 -11.64
CA ASP A 165 13.06 9.22 -11.62
C ASP A 165 12.56 9.02 -10.17
N ALA A 166 11.29 9.31 -9.94
CA ALA A 166 10.66 9.02 -8.67
C ALA A 166 10.53 7.51 -8.43
N ASP A 167 10.43 7.10 -7.17
CA ASP A 167 10.14 5.73 -6.79
C ASP A 167 8.63 5.45 -6.84
N TYR A 168 8.21 4.66 -7.82
CA TYR A 168 6.82 4.24 -8.02
C TYR A 168 6.44 2.94 -7.31
N THR A 169 7.33 2.35 -6.50
CA THR A 169 7.07 1.04 -5.86
C THR A 169 5.75 1.00 -5.08
N LYS A 170 5.38 2.09 -4.40
CA LYS A 170 4.12 2.19 -3.66
C LYS A 170 2.91 2.27 -4.61
N VAL A 171 3.04 3.03 -5.70
CA VAL A 171 2.00 3.16 -6.74
C VAL A 171 1.77 1.81 -7.41
N ASP A 172 2.86 1.11 -7.80
CA ASP A 172 2.78 -0.19 -8.45
C ASP A 172 2.03 -1.22 -7.59
N LYS A 173 2.33 -1.25 -6.29
CA LYS A 173 1.63 -2.13 -5.35
C LYS A 173 0.15 -1.77 -5.18
N ALA A 174 -0.17 -0.47 -5.09
CA ALA A 174 -1.55 -0.02 -4.97
C ALA A 174 -2.35 -0.28 -6.26
N GLU A 175 -1.73 -0.05 -7.42
CA GLU A 175 -2.29 -0.31 -8.74
C GLU A 175 -2.55 -1.82 -8.95
N GLU A 176 -1.60 -2.69 -8.60
CA GLU A 176 -1.75 -4.14 -8.67
C GLU A 176 -2.89 -4.62 -7.77
N ALA A 177 -2.93 -4.15 -6.52
CA ALA A 177 -3.99 -4.50 -5.58
C ALA A 177 -5.37 -4.04 -6.08
N ALA A 178 -5.49 -2.82 -6.59
CA ALA A 178 -6.74 -2.29 -7.13
C ALA A 178 -7.22 -3.06 -8.38
N LYS A 179 -6.29 -3.40 -9.29
CA LYS A 179 -6.58 -4.18 -10.51
C LYS A 179 -6.96 -5.64 -10.24
N ALA A 180 -6.53 -6.19 -9.10
CA ALA A 180 -6.91 -7.54 -8.68
C ALA A 180 -8.37 -7.64 -8.19
N LEU A 181 -9.02 -6.52 -7.90
CA LEU A 181 -10.39 -6.48 -7.43
C LEU A 181 -11.37 -6.74 -8.59
N ASN A 182 -12.39 -7.55 -8.32
CA ASN A 182 -13.50 -7.69 -9.25
C ASN A 182 -14.49 -6.53 -9.05
N LYS A 183 -14.50 -5.57 -9.98
CA LYS A 183 -15.35 -4.39 -9.92
C LYS A 183 -16.84 -4.69 -9.85
N ASP A 184 -17.28 -5.85 -10.38
CA ASP A 184 -18.68 -6.24 -10.40
C ASP A 184 -19.21 -6.55 -8.98
N ASN A 185 -18.33 -6.79 -8.03
CA ASN A 185 -18.69 -7.04 -6.63
C ASN A 185 -19.03 -5.76 -5.83
N TYR A 186 -18.76 -4.57 -6.38
CA TYR A 186 -18.91 -3.31 -5.64
C TYR A 186 -20.06 -2.46 -6.17
N VAL A 187 -20.63 -1.66 -5.28
CA VAL A 187 -21.75 -0.75 -5.62
C VAL A 187 -21.29 0.30 -6.61
N ASP A 188 -20.13 0.91 -6.35
CA ASP A 188 -19.49 1.89 -7.20
C ASP A 188 -17.98 1.70 -7.18
N PHE A 189 -17.36 1.62 -8.33
CA PHE A 189 -15.91 1.45 -8.51
C PHE A 189 -15.26 2.67 -9.16
N THR A 190 -16.04 3.71 -9.43
CA THR A 190 -15.62 4.90 -10.21
C THR A 190 -14.47 5.66 -9.57
N ALA A 191 -14.41 5.73 -8.22
CA ALA A 191 -13.34 6.42 -7.51
C ALA A 191 -11.99 5.71 -7.73
N VAL A 192 -11.98 4.38 -7.73
CA VAL A 192 -10.76 3.58 -7.99
C VAL A 192 -10.31 3.76 -9.44
N GLU A 193 -11.25 3.70 -10.41
CA GLU A 193 -10.93 3.92 -11.83
C GLU A 193 -10.29 5.29 -12.05
N LYS A 194 -10.85 6.35 -11.46
CA LYS A 194 -10.28 7.71 -11.53
C LYS A 194 -8.90 7.82 -10.90
N ALA A 195 -8.68 7.19 -9.74
CA ALA A 195 -7.38 7.21 -9.09
C ALA A 195 -6.32 6.48 -9.94
N LEU A 196 -6.68 5.38 -10.60
CA LEU A 196 -5.81 4.66 -11.52
C LEU A 196 -5.50 5.46 -12.80
N GLU A 197 -6.49 6.18 -13.35
CA GLU A 197 -6.30 7.07 -14.52
C GLU A 197 -5.42 8.28 -14.20
N ALA A 198 -5.39 8.71 -12.94
CA ALA A 198 -4.59 9.84 -12.49
C ALA A 198 -3.10 9.53 -12.27
N ILE A 199 -2.67 8.28 -12.49
CA ILE A 199 -1.25 7.90 -12.34
C ILE A 199 -0.42 8.60 -13.41
N ASP A 200 0.47 9.48 -12.96
CA ASP A 200 1.45 10.17 -13.80
C ASP A 200 2.84 9.57 -13.55
N ARG A 201 3.39 8.89 -14.54
CA ARG A 201 4.71 8.23 -14.47
C ARG A 201 5.85 9.08 -15.03
N THR A 202 5.62 10.38 -15.20
CA THR A 202 6.65 11.32 -15.69
C THR A 202 7.34 12.09 -14.56
N LYS A 203 6.97 11.81 -13.32
CA LYS A 203 7.50 12.48 -12.13
C LYS A 203 8.93 12.03 -11.86
N ASN A 204 9.75 12.98 -11.43
CA ASN A 204 11.10 12.73 -10.98
C ASN A 204 11.19 12.73 -9.44
N LEU A 205 12.37 12.42 -8.92
CA LEU A 205 12.64 12.28 -7.49
C LEU A 205 12.18 13.48 -6.64
N THR A 206 12.31 14.72 -7.17
CA THR A 206 11.90 15.93 -6.43
C THR A 206 10.39 16.07 -6.27
N GLN A 207 9.64 15.26 -6.98
CA GLN A 207 8.18 15.19 -6.96
C GLN A 207 7.69 13.88 -6.28
N GLN A 208 8.53 13.24 -5.46
CA GLN A 208 8.20 12.00 -4.77
C GLN A 208 6.93 12.11 -3.93
N SER A 209 6.67 13.27 -3.32
CA SER A 209 5.46 13.51 -2.54
C SER A 209 4.17 13.38 -3.39
N ASP A 210 4.22 13.80 -4.65
CA ASP A 210 3.09 13.66 -5.58
C ASP A 210 2.86 12.18 -5.90
N VAL A 211 3.95 11.42 -6.10
CA VAL A 211 3.90 9.97 -6.35
C VAL A 211 3.36 9.22 -5.14
N ASP A 212 3.83 9.55 -3.94
CA ASP A 212 3.32 8.98 -2.70
C ASP A 212 1.82 9.29 -2.50
N LYS A 213 1.40 10.50 -2.91
CA LYS A 213 0.00 10.88 -2.90
C LYS A 213 -0.85 10.05 -3.86
N MET A 214 -0.38 9.77 -5.07
CA MET A 214 -1.09 8.89 -6.02
C MET A 214 -1.33 7.51 -5.41
N ALA A 215 -0.30 6.91 -4.78
CA ALA A 215 -0.45 5.63 -4.10
C ALA A 215 -1.49 5.69 -2.97
N LYS A 216 -1.48 6.78 -2.20
CA LYS A 216 -2.46 7.01 -1.15
C LYS A 216 -3.87 7.16 -1.70
N ASP A 217 -4.06 7.95 -2.75
CA ASP A 217 -5.37 8.20 -3.36
C ASP A 217 -5.99 6.90 -3.89
N ILE A 218 -5.17 5.99 -4.48
CA ILE A 218 -5.62 4.66 -4.90
C ILE A 218 -6.06 3.83 -3.69
N ASN A 219 -5.24 3.78 -2.63
CA ASN A 219 -5.56 3.01 -1.43
C ASN A 219 -6.82 3.53 -0.73
N ASP A 220 -6.96 4.86 -0.59
CA ASP A 220 -8.14 5.49 0.00
C ASP A 220 -9.42 5.16 -0.82
N ALA A 221 -9.31 5.17 -2.16
CA ALA A 221 -10.42 4.81 -3.04
C ALA A 221 -10.80 3.33 -2.90
N VAL A 222 -9.83 2.44 -2.75
CA VAL A 222 -10.07 0.99 -2.51
C VAL A 222 -10.68 0.76 -1.14
N GLU A 223 -10.22 1.45 -0.10
CA GLU A 223 -10.75 1.32 1.27
C GLU A 223 -12.21 1.81 1.36
N ALA A 224 -12.59 2.80 0.55
CA ALA A 224 -13.93 3.34 0.50
C ALA A 224 -14.95 2.44 -0.27
N LEU A 225 -14.50 1.34 -0.86
CA LEU A 225 -15.37 0.45 -1.63
C LEU A 225 -16.40 -0.25 -0.76
N VAL A 226 -17.64 -0.26 -1.26
CA VAL A 226 -18.76 -0.96 -0.60
C VAL A 226 -19.18 -2.13 -1.48
N TYR A 227 -19.21 -3.33 -0.91
CA TYR A 227 -19.70 -4.52 -1.60
C TYR A 227 -21.19 -4.41 -1.91
N LYS A 228 -21.62 -4.94 -3.05
CA LYS A 228 -23.02 -5.20 -3.32
C LYS A 228 -23.58 -6.20 -2.33
N SER A 229 -24.86 -6.08 -2.01
CA SER A 229 -25.57 -7.09 -1.25
C SER A 229 -25.56 -8.44 -1.98
N ALA A 230 -25.62 -9.53 -1.25
CA ALA A 230 -25.88 -10.83 -1.82
C ALA A 230 -27.28 -10.87 -2.50
N ASP A 231 -27.49 -11.80 -3.41
CA ASP A 231 -28.81 -12.04 -4.00
C ASP A 231 -29.64 -12.95 -3.04
N TYR A 232 -30.70 -12.36 -2.49
CA TYR A 232 -31.62 -13.02 -1.57
C TYR A 232 -32.88 -13.58 -2.25
N THR A 233 -32.98 -13.50 -3.58
CA THR A 233 -34.20 -13.88 -4.32
C THR A 233 -34.67 -15.30 -4.01
N GLU A 234 -33.76 -16.26 -4.01
CA GLU A 234 -34.11 -17.65 -3.71
C GLU A 234 -34.38 -17.87 -2.21
N LEU A 235 -33.70 -17.13 -1.33
CA LEU A 235 -33.96 -17.15 0.11
C LEU A 235 -35.36 -16.62 0.40
N ASP A 236 -35.79 -15.51 -0.23
CA ASP A 236 -37.13 -14.96 -0.07
C ASP A 236 -38.22 -15.96 -0.47
N LYS A 237 -38.00 -16.67 -1.58
CA LYS A 237 -38.93 -17.74 -2.02
C LYS A 237 -39.01 -18.90 -1.00
N ALA A 238 -37.87 -19.36 -0.53
CA ALA A 238 -37.81 -20.46 0.45
C ALA A 238 -38.45 -20.04 1.78
N GLU A 239 -38.18 -18.82 2.23
CA GLU A 239 -38.76 -18.24 3.44
C GLU A 239 -40.29 -18.09 3.32
N GLU A 240 -40.79 -17.58 2.21
CA GLU A 240 -42.23 -17.43 1.95
C GLU A 240 -42.90 -18.79 1.88
N ALA A 241 -42.33 -19.75 1.18
CA ALA A 241 -42.84 -21.11 1.09
C ALA A 241 -42.93 -21.80 2.46
N ALA A 242 -41.88 -21.67 3.29
CA ALA A 242 -41.85 -22.22 4.64
C ALA A 242 -42.90 -21.58 5.59
N LYS A 243 -43.05 -20.23 5.49
CA LYS A 243 -44.05 -19.48 6.27
C LYS A 243 -45.49 -19.73 5.85
N ALA A 244 -45.73 -20.17 4.61
CA ALA A 244 -47.05 -20.52 4.13
C ALA A 244 -47.56 -21.86 4.68
N LEU A 245 -46.68 -22.71 5.28
CA LEU A 245 -47.04 -23.96 5.89
C LEU A 245 -47.76 -23.73 7.23
N ASN A 246 -48.86 -24.47 7.46
CA ASN A 246 -49.52 -24.48 8.77
C ASN A 246 -48.80 -25.48 9.69
N LYS A 247 -48.10 -24.97 10.71
CA LYS A 247 -47.31 -25.78 11.64
C LYS A 247 -48.16 -26.83 12.40
N ASP A 248 -49.45 -26.57 12.59
CA ASP A 248 -50.36 -27.48 13.30
C ASP A 248 -50.62 -28.78 12.55
N ASP A 249 -50.33 -28.81 11.23
CA ASP A 249 -50.47 -29.97 10.35
C ASP A 249 -49.31 -30.99 10.46
N TYR A 250 -48.22 -30.63 11.18
CA TYR A 250 -47.00 -31.43 11.26
C TYR A 250 -46.68 -31.89 12.67
N GLU A 251 -46.01 -33.04 12.79
CA GLU A 251 -45.64 -33.63 14.09
C GLU A 251 -44.61 -32.75 14.83
N ASP A 252 -43.59 -32.31 14.12
CA ASP A 252 -42.57 -31.40 14.62
C ASP A 252 -42.23 -30.35 13.53
N PHE A 253 -42.26 -29.07 13.87
CA PHE A 253 -41.97 -27.96 13.01
C PHE A 253 -40.72 -27.18 13.47
N SER A 254 -40.05 -27.66 14.52
CA SER A 254 -38.96 -26.95 15.21
C SER A 254 -37.74 -26.68 14.30
N GLU A 255 -37.36 -27.62 13.43
CA GLU A 255 -36.21 -27.43 12.54
C GLU A 255 -36.49 -26.35 11.45
N VAL A 256 -37.74 -26.20 11.00
CA VAL A 256 -38.13 -25.12 10.11
C VAL A 256 -38.06 -23.77 10.82
N GLU A 257 -38.60 -23.68 12.03
CA GLU A 257 -38.51 -22.44 12.84
C GLU A 257 -37.05 -22.05 13.11
N LYS A 258 -36.20 -23.03 13.41
CA LYS A 258 -34.77 -22.82 13.62
C LYS A 258 -34.06 -22.35 12.34
N ALA A 259 -34.34 -22.94 11.16
CA ALA A 259 -33.78 -22.51 9.89
C ALA A 259 -34.24 -21.10 9.53
N LEU A 260 -35.50 -20.74 9.75
CA LEU A 260 -36.03 -19.40 9.55
C LEU A 260 -35.39 -18.37 10.49
N ALA A 261 -35.14 -18.74 11.74
CA ALA A 261 -34.50 -17.86 12.71
C ALA A 261 -33.01 -17.65 12.43
N ALA A 262 -32.38 -18.52 11.66
CA ALA A 262 -30.97 -18.42 11.27
C ALA A 262 -30.73 -17.55 10.02
N ILE A 263 -31.78 -16.95 9.44
CA ILE A 263 -31.64 -16.08 8.27
C ILE A 263 -30.83 -14.83 8.62
N ASP A 264 -29.72 -14.64 7.92
CA ASP A 264 -28.86 -13.45 8.00
C ASP A 264 -28.92 -12.68 6.68
N ARG A 265 -29.42 -11.43 6.73
CA ARG A 265 -29.55 -10.54 5.56
C ARG A 265 -28.45 -9.48 5.49
N THR A 266 -27.37 -9.66 6.24
CA THR A 266 -26.22 -8.75 6.21
C THR A 266 -25.12 -9.18 5.24
N LYS A 267 -25.30 -10.31 4.56
CA LYS A 267 -24.34 -10.89 3.64
C LYS A 267 -24.16 -10.06 2.38
N ASN A 268 -22.93 -9.94 1.92
CA ASN A 268 -22.60 -9.30 0.67
C ASN A 268 -22.39 -10.34 -0.45
N ILE A 269 -22.19 -9.88 -1.69
CA ILE A 269 -22.09 -10.71 -2.88
C ILE A 269 -20.96 -11.75 -2.82
N THR A 270 -19.89 -11.51 -2.07
CA THR A 270 -18.77 -12.46 -1.92
C THR A 270 -19.11 -13.59 -0.96
N GLU A 271 -20.21 -13.46 -0.20
CA GLU A 271 -20.74 -14.42 0.75
C GLU A 271 -22.04 -15.10 0.22
N GLN A 272 -22.26 -15.08 -1.09
CA GLN A 272 -23.46 -15.68 -1.72
C GLN A 272 -23.64 -17.15 -1.32
N ALA A 273 -22.55 -17.90 -1.18
CA ALA A 273 -22.58 -19.29 -0.76
C ALA A 273 -23.23 -19.50 0.63
N ASP A 274 -23.09 -18.53 1.54
CA ASP A 274 -23.75 -18.59 2.86
C ASP A 274 -25.26 -18.40 2.71
N VAL A 275 -25.69 -17.51 1.81
CA VAL A 275 -27.13 -17.32 1.48
C VAL A 275 -27.71 -18.57 0.86
N ASP A 276 -27.00 -19.19 -0.08
CA ASP A 276 -27.42 -20.44 -0.71
C ASP A 276 -27.52 -21.60 0.32
N ALA A 277 -26.63 -21.60 1.33
CA ALA A 277 -26.70 -22.56 2.44
C ALA A 277 -27.94 -22.36 3.32
N MET A 278 -28.36 -21.10 3.56
CA MET A 278 -29.62 -20.81 4.28
C MET A 278 -30.82 -21.30 3.49
N VAL A 279 -30.85 -21.07 2.16
CA VAL A 279 -31.91 -21.61 1.27
C VAL A 279 -32.00 -23.13 1.41
N LYS A 280 -30.84 -23.78 1.32
CA LYS A 280 -30.77 -25.25 1.46
C LYS A 280 -31.28 -25.72 2.82
N ALA A 281 -30.88 -25.08 3.91
CA ALA A 281 -31.30 -25.46 5.25
C ALA A 281 -32.82 -25.34 5.43
N ILE A 282 -33.45 -24.29 4.90
CA ILE A 282 -34.91 -24.14 4.94
C ILE A 282 -35.58 -25.23 4.11
N ASN A 283 -35.12 -25.48 2.89
CA ASN A 283 -35.70 -26.47 1.99
C ASN A 283 -35.55 -27.90 2.58
N ASP A 284 -34.39 -28.24 3.15
CA ASP A 284 -34.15 -29.53 3.80
C ASP A 284 -35.07 -29.69 5.02
N ALA A 285 -35.21 -28.65 5.86
CA ALA A 285 -36.12 -28.68 7.01
C ALA A 285 -37.58 -28.90 6.58
N VAL A 286 -38.03 -28.20 5.55
CA VAL A 286 -39.38 -28.38 4.98
C VAL A 286 -39.57 -29.77 4.38
N ALA A 287 -38.57 -30.29 3.65
CA ALA A 287 -38.64 -31.64 3.05
C ALA A 287 -38.71 -32.77 4.07
N ASN A 288 -38.18 -32.55 5.28
CA ASN A 288 -38.19 -33.53 6.37
C ASN A 288 -39.44 -33.47 7.26
N LEU A 289 -40.39 -32.57 6.96
CA LEU A 289 -41.63 -32.45 7.72
C LEU A 289 -42.50 -33.70 7.59
N VAL A 290 -42.97 -34.24 8.74
CA VAL A 290 -43.91 -35.35 8.83
C VAL A 290 -45.30 -34.80 9.17
N LYS A 291 -46.29 -35.05 8.30
CA LYS A 291 -47.67 -34.63 8.56
C LYS A 291 -48.28 -35.50 9.65
N LYS A 292 -49.02 -34.85 10.54
CA LYS A 292 -49.85 -35.58 11.53
C LYS A 292 -50.84 -36.48 10.80
N THR A 293 -50.88 -37.74 11.23
CA THR A 293 -51.93 -38.66 10.76
C THR A 293 -53.27 -38.23 11.33
N PRO A 294 -54.33 -38.02 10.50
CA PRO A 294 -55.64 -37.71 11.07
C PRO A 294 -56.08 -38.89 11.98
N ALA A 295 -56.49 -38.53 13.21
CA ALA A 295 -57.02 -39.50 14.12
C ALA A 295 -58.15 -40.26 13.42
N SER A 296 -57.94 -41.57 13.11
CA SER A 296 -58.95 -42.44 12.61
C SER A 296 -60.11 -42.49 13.63
N SER A 297 -61.23 -41.89 13.27
CA SER A 297 -62.48 -42.11 13.99
C SER A 297 -62.82 -43.58 13.94
N GLN A 298 -62.53 -44.26 14.98
CA GLN A 298 -62.91 -45.64 15.21
C GLN A 298 -64.46 -45.74 15.32
N PRO A 299 -65.15 -46.49 14.47
CA PRO A 299 -66.54 -46.75 14.72
C PRO A 299 -66.59 -47.82 15.80
N ASP A 300 -67.42 -47.52 16.81
CA ASP A 300 -67.78 -48.43 17.94
C ASP A 300 -68.15 -49.84 17.50
N SER A 301 -67.54 -50.74 18.18
CA SER A 301 -67.75 -52.16 18.18
C SER A 301 -69.18 -52.61 18.52
N VAL A 302 -69.68 -53.53 17.80
CA VAL A 302 -70.67 -54.51 18.37
C VAL A 302 -70.18 -55.93 18.16
N SER A 303 -70.09 -56.57 19.29
CA SER A 303 -69.78 -57.96 19.61
C SER A 303 -70.62 -58.94 18.80
N SER A 304 -70.03 -60.05 18.37
CA SER A 304 -70.42 -61.42 18.84
C SER A 304 -69.64 -62.50 18.04
N SER A 305 -68.96 -63.25 18.84
CA SER A 305 -68.83 -64.74 18.92
C SER A 305 -68.92 -65.59 17.65
N ASP A 306 -67.98 -66.44 17.56
CA ASP A 306 -67.93 -67.89 17.52
C ASP A 306 -67.19 -68.53 16.36
N ALA A 307 -66.24 -69.29 16.82
CA ALA A 307 -65.94 -70.70 16.47
C ALA A 307 -65.23 -71.06 15.17
N SER A 308 -64.07 -71.58 15.44
CA SER A 308 -63.55 -72.91 15.03
C SER A 308 -62.91 -73.13 13.64
N SER A 309 -61.76 -73.61 13.84
CA SER A 309 -61.09 -74.78 13.19
C SER A 309 -60.45 -74.57 11.78
N ASP A 310 -59.24 -74.73 11.85
CA ASP A 310 -58.38 -75.83 11.43
C ASP A 310 -57.71 -75.77 10.07
N THR A 311 -56.47 -76.07 10.22
CA THR A 311 -55.57 -76.88 9.42
C THR A 311 -54.86 -76.27 8.20
N SER A 312 -53.62 -76.21 8.44
CA SER A 312 -52.49 -76.89 7.76
C SER A 312 -51.97 -76.30 6.47
N SER A 313 -50.76 -76.03 6.64
CA SER A 313 -49.54 -76.59 6.04
C SER A 313 -49.06 -76.14 4.69
N SER A 314 -47.81 -75.96 4.76
CA SER A 314 -46.74 -76.28 3.80
C SER A 314 -46.39 -75.20 2.86
N ALA A 315 -45.28 -74.65 3.06
CA ALA A 315 -43.90 -75.08 2.83
C ALA A 315 -43.40 -74.79 1.40
N SER A 316 -42.23 -74.33 1.44
CA SER A 316 -41.15 -74.49 0.45
C SER A 316 -41.22 -73.54 -0.73
N ASP A 317 -40.19 -73.05 -1.20
CA ASP A 317 -38.76 -73.14 -0.99
C ASP A 317 -38.07 -72.32 -2.08
N SER A 318 -36.93 -71.83 -1.71
CA SER A 318 -35.67 -71.73 -2.48
C SER A 318 -35.66 -71.02 -3.84
N SER A 319 -34.74 -70.23 -3.99
CA SER A 319 -33.33 -70.32 -4.31
C SER A 319 -33.04 -69.30 -5.42
N SER A 320 -32.10 -68.49 -5.16
CA SER A 320 -30.68 -68.51 -5.45
C SER A 320 -30.29 -68.20 -6.88
N SER A 321 -29.26 -67.46 -6.86
CA SER A 321 -28.04 -67.45 -7.70
C SER A 321 -28.10 -66.41 -8.81
N ASP A 322 -27.09 -65.72 -9.03
CA ASP A 322 -25.66 -65.73 -8.88
C ASP A 322 -25.03 -64.93 -10.04
N SER A 323 -24.00 -64.17 -9.70
CA SER A 323 -22.75 -63.98 -10.41
C SER A 323 -22.79 -63.52 -11.89
N SER A 324 -21.95 -62.63 -12.31
CA SER A 324 -20.48 -62.63 -12.36
C SER A 324 -20.00 -61.37 -13.17
N SER A 325 -19.07 -60.60 -12.68
CA SER A 325 -17.61 -60.55 -12.98
C SER A 325 -17.18 -60.58 -14.47
N SER A 326 -16.36 -59.65 -14.82
CA SER A 326 -15.10 -59.72 -15.58
C SER A 326 -14.63 -58.33 -15.91
N ASP A 327 -13.55 -57.80 -15.38
CA ASP A 327 -12.11 -58.03 -15.64
C ASP A 327 -11.67 -57.81 -17.08
N SER A 328 -10.70 -56.93 -17.26
CA SER A 328 -9.44 -57.00 -17.99
C SER A 328 -9.00 -55.58 -18.35
N LYS A 329 -7.90 -55.13 -17.93
CA LYS A 329 -6.47 -55.46 -18.10
C LYS A 329 -5.73 -54.41 -18.92
N ALA A 330 -4.74 -53.92 -18.27
CA ALA A 330 -3.57 -53.14 -18.60
C ALA A 330 -2.96 -53.24 -19.98
N THR A 331 -2.25 -52.21 -20.42
CA THR A 331 -0.90 -52.35 -20.97
C THR A 331 -0.03 -51.13 -20.80
N ASP A 332 1.13 -51.37 -20.35
CA ASP A 332 2.39 -50.64 -20.27
C ASP A 332 2.86 -50.05 -21.59
N SER A 333 3.66 -48.99 -21.52
CA SER A 333 4.97 -48.95 -22.20
C SER A 333 5.86 -47.82 -21.66
N LYS A 334 7.01 -48.26 -21.26
CA LYS A 334 8.26 -47.57 -20.90
C LYS A 334 8.95 -46.90 -22.09
N SER A 335 9.75 -45.87 -21.79
CA SER A 335 11.22 -45.79 -22.01
C SER A 335 11.73 -44.43 -21.58
N ASP A 336 12.60 -44.29 -20.59
CA ASP A 336 14.07 -44.31 -20.55
C ASP A 336 14.70 -43.24 -21.47
N SER A 337 15.52 -42.32 -21.02
CA SER A 337 16.79 -42.44 -20.32
C SER A 337 17.43 -41.07 -20.04
N SER A 338 17.96 -40.84 -18.86
CA SER A 338 19.37 -40.60 -18.50
C SER A 338 19.98 -39.28 -19.01
N SER A 339 20.72 -38.48 -18.29
CA SER A 339 21.68 -38.75 -17.22
C SER A 339 22.19 -37.44 -16.58
N LYS A 340 22.52 -37.48 -15.28
CA LYS A 340 23.73 -37.02 -14.57
C LYS A 340 24.12 -35.55 -14.65
N ALA A 341 24.58 -34.89 -13.62
CA ALA A 341 24.91 -35.18 -12.23
C ALA A 341 25.26 -33.90 -11.48
N ALA A 342 24.96 -33.85 -10.24
CA ALA A 342 25.71 -33.63 -9.01
C ALA A 342 26.16 -32.17 -8.79
N SER A 343 26.14 -31.59 -7.62
CA SER A 343 26.10 -31.97 -6.23
C SER A 343 25.99 -30.77 -5.32
N ASN A 344 25.40 -30.87 -4.28
CA ASN A 344 25.56 -30.83 -2.81
C ASN A 344 25.11 -29.55 -2.15
N ALA A 345 24.27 -29.67 -1.31
CA ALA A 345 23.96 -30.06 0.11
C ALA A 345 23.73 -28.77 0.90
N SER A 346 22.86 -28.60 1.79
CA SER A 346 22.13 -29.27 2.79
C SER A 346 21.22 -28.28 3.51
N ASN A 347 20.12 -28.61 3.82
CA ASN A 347 19.35 -29.00 5.01
C ASN A 347 18.46 -27.85 5.52
N THR A 348 17.24 -27.98 5.78
CA THR A 348 16.29 -28.90 6.38
C THR A 348 14.86 -28.39 6.18
N ASN A 349 14.00 -29.32 5.78
CA ASN A 349 12.53 -29.18 5.83
C ASN A 349 12.04 -29.61 7.24
N PRO A 350 10.84 -29.25 7.69
CA PRO A 350 9.73 -30.11 7.32
C PRO A 350 8.41 -29.41 6.95
N SER A 351 7.70 -30.15 6.15
CA SER A 351 6.37 -30.02 5.60
C SER A 351 5.25 -29.94 6.64
N THR A 352 4.17 -29.32 6.23
CA THR A 352 2.75 -29.78 6.17
C THR A 352 1.97 -28.54 5.80
N GLY A 353 1.23 -28.43 4.79
CA GLY A 353 0.11 -29.15 4.31
C GLY A 353 -1.15 -28.31 4.44
N VAL A 354 -1.76 -27.94 3.30
CA VAL A 354 -3.18 -27.75 3.00
C VAL A 354 -3.87 -26.40 3.29
N ALA A 355 -4.18 -25.75 2.19
CA ALA A 355 -5.44 -25.13 1.75
C ALA A 355 -6.15 -24.09 2.62
N GLY A 356 -6.56 -23.03 1.94
CA GLY A 356 -7.62 -22.12 2.38
C GLY A 356 -7.14 -20.69 2.46
N GLY A 357 -7.30 -19.96 1.36
CA GLY A 357 -6.98 -18.54 1.30
C GLY A 357 -7.88 -17.73 2.19
N ALA A 358 -7.26 -16.97 3.07
CA ALA A 358 -7.81 -15.75 3.61
C ALA A 358 -6.66 -14.77 3.64
N PHE A 359 -6.61 -13.88 2.68
CA PHE A 359 -5.75 -12.71 2.75
C PHE A 359 -6.31 -11.78 3.81
N ALA A 360 -5.81 -11.92 5.04
CA ALA A 360 -5.99 -10.91 6.05
C ALA A 360 -4.98 -9.78 5.76
N LEU A 361 -5.47 -8.69 5.21
CA LEU A 361 -4.74 -7.44 5.12
C LEU A 361 -4.57 -6.91 6.55
N ALA A 362 -3.39 -7.04 7.11
CA ALA A 362 -3.06 -6.44 8.39
C ALA A 362 -2.87 -4.94 8.19
N LEU A 363 -3.92 -4.17 8.42
CA LEU A 363 -3.88 -2.72 8.54
C LEU A 363 -3.21 -2.36 9.89
N LEU A 364 -1.98 -1.86 9.82
CA LEU A 364 -1.37 -1.12 10.92
C LEU A 364 -2.02 0.27 10.98
N SER A 365 -3.10 0.37 11.74
CA SER A 365 -3.69 1.65 12.10
C SER A 365 -2.87 2.30 13.20
N GLY A 366 -2.00 3.23 12.84
CA GLY A 366 -1.43 4.19 13.76
C GLY A 366 -2.46 5.27 14.11
N ALA A 367 -3.20 5.06 15.18
CA ALA A 367 -4.08 6.09 15.71
C ALA A 367 -3.26 7.21 16.36
N ALA A 368 -3.13 8.33 15.68
CA ALA A 368 -2.68 9.57 16.30
C ALA A 368 -3.83 10.20 17.10
N VAL A 369 -3.76 10.07 18.42
CA VAL A 369 -4.65 10.77 19.33
C VAL A 369 -4.26 12.25 19.38
N VAL A 370 -5.05 13.10 18.74
CA VAL A 370 -4.96 14.55 18.89
C VAL A 370 -5.66 14.97 20.18
N MET A 371 -4.87 15.24 21.22
CA MET A 371 -5.36 15.88 22.44
C MET A 371 -5.51 17.39 22.19
N ALA A 372 -6.73 17.84 22.00
CA ALA A 372 -7.09 19.26 22.01
C ALA A 372 -6.99 19.80 23.44
N LYS A 373 -6.00 20.64 23.69
CA LYS A 373 -5.87 21.38 24.95
C LYS A 373 -6.72 22.65 24.91
N LYS A 374 -7.85 22.64 25.59
CA LYS A 374 -8.71 23.81 25.80
C LYS A 374 -8.02 24.78 26.78
N LYS A 375 -7.69 25.98 26.34
CA LYS A 375 -7.27 27.08 27.21
C LYS A 375 -8.52 27.79 27.78
N LYS A 376 -8.51 27.95 29.08
CA LYS A 376 -9.35 28.91 29.77
C LYS A 376 -8.77 30.31 29.64
#